data_46d200008488aaa6abe991ae4b2d85b0
#
_entry.id   46d200008488aaa6abe991ae4b2d85b0
#
_cell.length_a   1.000
_cell.length_b   1.000
_cell.length_c   1.000
_cell.angle_alpha   90.00
_cell.angle_beta   90.00
_cell.angle_gamma   90.00
#
_symmetry.space_group_name_H-M   'P 1'
#
loop_
_entity.id
_entity.type
_entity.pdbx_description
1 polymer ?
#
loop_
_entity_poly.entity_id
_entity_poly.type
_entity_poly.pdbx_seq_one_letter_code
_entity_poly.pdbx_strand_id
1 'polypeptide(L)'
;EIASCLVGSEMCIRDSTPSRPVLRDGRAPSRSHRDLSMRLLSFFFNLLEPFFRLCQRWLGLSRLGWLFVGPNLLVFGLFTFLPIVINFFYATSGGVKLMPLERPFTGAENFQTLFQCGNYLDISTCNRDVFWRAILNTLKFSVLQVTLMLVFSVLTALVLNRKIMGRGFWRGVFFYPVLLSPVVVALIWKWVLQNQGVLNAGLAAYGMQPVEWLTDAGWAFFWTIFVSIWAHMGFYTLILLAGLQAIPRDMYEAAEMDRAGPWRTLTRITLPLLMPNLIVVVVLAAIRAIQIFDEVFVLTGGGPGSATTFIVQFIYQTGFAEQIHLYGLAAAASLALAAFLVVLTLAQLRLTRASEQGRKGR
;
A
#
# COMPACT_ATOMS: atom_id res chain seq x y z
N GLU A 1 30.88 7.38 -32.60
CA GLU A 1 29.86 8.32 -33.17
C GLU A 1 28.38 7.91 -32.94
N ILE A 2 28.07 6.72 -32.44
CA ILE A 2 26.67 6.29 -32.19
C ILE A 2 26.26 6.52 -30.74
N ALA A 3 27.15 6.84 -29.83
CA ALA A 3 26.86 7.01 -28.40
C ALA A 3 26.42 8.44 -28.01
N SER A 4 26.49 9.43 -28.91
CA SER A 4 26.12 10.82 -28.63
C SER A 4 24.70 11.20 -29.00
N CYS A 5 23.92 10.28 -29.60
CA CYS A 5 22.52 10.55 -30.03
C CYS A 5 21.42 10.10 -29.06
N LEU A 6 21.75 9.62 -27.87
CA LEU A 6 20.75 9.07 -26.91
C LEU A 6 20.46 9.96 -25.69
N VAL A 7 21.03 11.16 -25.65
CA VAL A 7 20.72 12.14 -24.58
C VAL A 7 20.39 13.48 -25.23
N GLY A 8 19.14 13.69 -25.55
CA GLY A 8 18.66 14.99 -26.00
C GLY A 8 17.72 14.89 -27.19
N SER A 9 16.45 14.55 -26.93
CA SER A 9 15.36 14.84 -27.88
C SER A 9 15.06 16.35 -27.85
N GLU A 10 15.94 17.16 -28.45
CA GLU A 10 15.60 18.50 -28.88
C GLU A 10 15.50 18.50 -30.40
N MET A 11 14.31 18.74 -30.84
CA MET A 11 13.90 18.86 -32.25
C MET A 11 14.70 19.97 -32.93
N CYS A 12 15.58 19.61 -33.86
CA CYS A 12 16.26 20.58 -34.72
C CYS A 12 15.22 21.25 -35.63
N ILE A 13 14.67 22.37 -35.22
CA ILE A 13 14.02 23.31 -36.11
C ILE A 13 15.09 24.23 -36.67
N ARG A 14 15.33 24.07 -37.97
CA ARG A 14 16.24 24.88 -38.77
C ARG A 14 15.54 26.18 -39.14
N ASP A 15 15.67 27.22 -38.32
CA ASP A 15 15.24 28.57 -38.68
C ASP A 15 16.42 29.36 -39.24
N SER A 16 16.35 29.62 -40.54
CA SER A 16 17.21 30.51 -41.26
C SER A 16 16.61 31.92 -41.30
N THR A 17 16.97 32.77 -40.34
CA THR A 17 16.97 34.24 -40.55
C THR A 17 17.96 34.93 -39.60
N PRO A 18 18.83 35.83 -40.08
CA PRO A 18 19.75 36.57 -39.21
C PRO A 18 19.09 37.85 -38.73
N SER A 19 18.84 37.97 -37.43
CA SER A 19 18.48 39.27 -36.82
C SER A 19 19.37 39.60 -35.63
N ARG A 20 19.86 40.83 -35.68
CA ARG A 20 20.80 41.62 -34.88
C ARG A 20 20.77 41.38 -33.35
N PRO A 21 21.92 41.59 -32.67
CA PRO A 21 21.99 41.46 -31.22
C PRO A 21 21.37 42.69 -30.50
N VAL A 22 20.42 42.43 -29.63
CA VAL A 22 19.99 43.40 -28.61
C VAL A 22 20.73 43.09 -27.33
N LEU A 23 21.66 43.98 -26.98
CA LEU A 23 22.30 44.07 -25.66
C LEU A 23 21.23 44.47 -24.65
N ARG A 24 20.91 43.62 -23.66
CA ARG A 24 20.35 44.11 -22.36
C ARG A 24 20.60 43.12 -21.21
N ASP A 25 21.29 43.71 -20.25
CA ASP A 25 21.31 43.50 -18.79
C ASP A 25 21.64 42.10 -18.24
N GLY A 26 22.87 42.09 -17.75
CA GLY A 26 23.46 41.08 -16.91
C GLY A 26 22.74 40.80 -15.61
N ARG A 27 22.21 39.59 -15.51
CA ARG A 27 22.22 38.79 -14.29
C ARG A 27 22.31 37.32 -14.72
N ALA A 28 23.53 36.81 -14.76
CA ALA A 28 23.78 35.38 -14.94
C ALA A 28 23.23 34.63 -13.69
N PRO A 29 22.34 33.64 -13.85
CA PRO A 29 21.99 32.78 -12.71
C PRO A 29 23.22 31.95 -12.36
N SER A 30 23.46 31.82 -11.06
CA SER A 30 24.58 31.13 -10.41
C SER A 30 24.90 29.76 -11.04
N ARG A 31 25.95 29.73 -11.87
CA ARG A 31 26.49 28.53 -12.55
C ARG A 31 27.15 27.52 -11.60
N SER A 32 27.31 27.84 -10.32
CA SER A 32 28.20 27.08 -9.42
C SER A 32 27.65 25.71 -8.97
N HIS A 33 26.35 25.53 -8.79
CA HIS A 33 25.80 24.26 -8.29
C HIS A 33 25.55 23.21 -9.38
N ARG A 34 25.24 23.61 -10.59
CA ARG A 34 25.06 22.67 -11.72
C ARG A 34 26.38 22.11 -12.23
N ASP A 35 27.42 22.92 -12.26
CA ASP A 35 28.75 22.48 -12.74
C ASP A 35 29.39 21.50 -11.77
N LEU A 36 29.19 21.64 -10.46
CA LEU A 36 29.74 20.70 -9.47
C LEU A 36 29.05 19.35 -9.53
N SER A 37 27.74 19.32 -9.67
CA SER A 37 26.97 18.05 -9.81
C SER A 37 27.30 17.33 -11.11
N MET A 38 27.49 18.05 -12.21
CA MET A 38 27.90 17.47 -13.51
C MET A 38 29.33 16.94 -13.49
N ARG A 39 30.23 17.61 -12.80
CA ARG A 39 31.63 17.14 -12.63
C ARG A 39 31.72 15.91 -11.74
N LEU A 40 30.94 15.86 -10.65
CA LEU A 40 30.86 14.68 -9.80
C LEU A 40 30.26 13.48 -10.56
N LEU A 41 29.22 13.72 -11.35
CA LEU A 41 28.58 12.70 -12.16
C LEU A 41 29.55 12.16 -13.24
N SER A 42 30.24 13.05 -13.96
CA SER A 42 31.27 12.67 -14.98
C SER A 42 32.44 11.93 -14.37
N PHE A 43 32.88 12.33 -13.17
CA PHE A 43 33.94 11.62 -12.46
C PHE A 43 33.52 10.19 -12.10
N PHE A 44 32.27 10.01 -11.63
CA PHE A 44 31.72 8.71 -11.30
C PHE A 44 31.57 7.81 -12.55
N PHE A 45 31.10 8.39 -13.66
CA PHE A 45 31.01 7.65 -14.93
C PHE A 45 32.38 7.26 -15.46
N ASN A 46 33.38 8.16 -15.43
CA ASN A 46 34.73 7.86 -15.88
C ASN A 46 35.45 6.80 -15.00
N LEU A 47 35.11 6.74 -13.71
CA LEU A 47 35.63 5.72 -12.80
C LEU A 47 35.01 4.34 -13.08
N LEU A 48 33.76 4.28 -13.50
CA LEU A 48 33.05 3.04 -13.81
C LEU A 48 33.26 2.55 -15.25
N GLU A 49 33.65 3.45 -16.15
CA GLU A 49 33.85 3.15 -17.57
C GLU A 49 34.84 1.99 -17.85
N PRO A 50 36.04 1.93 -17.21
CA PRO A 50 36.97 0.83 -17.43
C PRO A 50 36.40 -0.52 -16.96
N PHE A 51 35.61 -0.51 -15.87
CA PHE A 51 34.92 -1.70 -15.37
C PHE A 51 33.85 -2.19 -16.37
N PHE A 52 33.03 -1.27 -16.90
CA PHE A 52 32.05 -1.63 -17.92
C PHE A 52 32.66 -2.10 -19.23
N ARG A 53 33.74 -1.49 -19.68
CA ARG A 53 34.49 -1.95 -20.87
C ARG A 53 35.09 -3.34 -20.68
N LEU A 54 35.60 -3.66 -19.49
CA LEU A 54 36.12 -4.99 -19.17
C LEU A 54 34.98 -6.02 -19.15
N CYS A 55 33.87 -5.73 -18.49
CA CYS A 55 32.69 -6.58 -18.48
C CYS A 55 32.10 -6.79 -19.87
N GLN A 56 32.10 -5.76 -20.72
CA GLN A 56 31.61 -5.85 -22.08
C GLN A 56 32.49 -6.74 -22.96
N ARG A 57 33.84 -6.72 -22.76
CA ARG A 57 34.77 -7.60 -23.46
C ARG A 57 34.57 -9.08 -23.07
N TRP A 58 34.30 -9.35 -21.78
CA TRP A 58 34.18 -10.74 -21.28
C TRP A 58 32.80 -11.34 -21.50
N LEU A 59 31.73 -10.57 -21.32
CA LEU A 59 30.33 -11.05 -21.37
C LEU A 59 29.65 -10.82 -22.73
N GLY A 60 30.18 -9.90 -23.56
CA GLY A 60 29.51 -9.46 -24.78
C GLY A 60 28.27 -8.56 -24.50
N LEU A 61 27.84 -7.81 -25.52
CA LEU A 61 26.73 -6.86 -25.39
C LEU A 61 25.38 -7.51 -24.95
N SER A 62 25.09 -8.72 -25.43
CA SER A 62 23.85 -9.43 -25.13
C SER A 62 23.74 -9.91 -23.67
N ARG A 63 24.88 -10.13 -23.01
CA ARG A 63 24.89 -10.61 -21.61
C ARG A 63 25.18 -9.47 -20.61
N LEU A 64 25.55 -8.29 -21.07
CA LEU A 64 25.80 -7.14 -20.21
C LEU A 64 24.56 -6.75 -19.37
N GLY A 65 23.34 -6.97 -19.88
CA GLY A 65 22.09 -6.77 -19.13
C GLY A 65 22.02 -7.60 -17.86
N TRP A 66 22.59 -8.82 -17.85
CA TRP A 66 22.60 -9.67 -16.66
C TRP A 66 23.48 -9.13 -15.53
N LEU A 67 24.49 -8.31 -15.85
CA LEU A 67 25.32 -7.64 -14.84
C LEU A 67 24.49 -6.66 -13.97
N PHE A 68 23.49 -6.01 -14.55
CA PHE A 68 22.61 -5.08 -13.83
C PHE A 68 21.43 -5.78 -13.16
N VAL A 69 20.85 -6.77 -13.83
CA VAL A 69 19.68 -7.48 -13.34
C VAL A 69 20.08 -8.60 -12.38
N GLY A 70 21.23 -9.25 -12.60
CA GLY A 70 21.73 -10.38 -11.81
C GLY A 70 21.82 -10.13 -10.31
N PRO A 71 22.49 -9.08 -9.84
CA PRO A 71 22.55 -8.75 -8.41
C PRO A 71 21.17 -8.52 -7.78
N ASN A 72 20.28 -7.84 -8.51
CA ASN A 72 18.91 -7.60 -8.04
C ASN A 72 18.11 -8.92 -7.98
N LEU A 73 18.21 -9.76 -9.01
CA LEU A 73 17.57 -11.08 -9.00
C LEU A 73 18.15 -12.00 -7.92
N LEU A 74 19.45 -11.92 -7.64
CA LEU A 74 20.08 -12.67 -6.57
C LEU A 74 19.55 -12.25 -5.20
N VAL A 75 19.51 -10.94 -4.92
CA VAL A 75 18.96 -10.39 -3.69
C VAL A 75 17.48 -10.76 -3.56
N PHE A 76 16.70 -10.59 -4.62
CA PHE A 76 15.28 -10.95 -4.63
C PHE A 76 15.07 -12.46 -4.45
N GLY A 77 15.89 -13.29 -5.14
CA GLY A 77 15.87 -14.74 -5.00
C GLY A 77 16.18 -15.19 -3.57
N LEU A 78 17.24 -14.63 -2.98
CA LEU A 78 17.70 -15.01 -1.64
C LEU A 78 16.74 -14.52 -0.54
N PHE A 79 16.26 -13.28 -0.62
CA PHE A 79 15.46 -12.68 0.47
C PHE A 79 13.95 -12.80 0.29
N THR A 80 13.46 -13.17 -0.90
CA THR A 80 12.03 -13.35 -1.14
C THR A 80 11.69 -14.81 -1.44
N PHE A 81 12.32 -15.42 -2.43
CA PHE A 81 12.00 -16.80 -2.81
C PHE A 81 12.47 -17.83 -1.79
N LEU A 82 13.69 -17.71 -1.25
CA LEU A 82 14.19 -18.67 -0.27
C LEU A 82 13.30 -18.74 0.99
N PRO A 83 12.88 -17.62 1.62
CA PRO A 83 11.93 -17.68 2.74
C PRO A 83 10.59 -18.31 2.37
N ILE A 84 10.06 -18.11 1.14
CA ILE A 84 8.83 -18.75 0.70
C ILE A 84 9.01 -20.27 0.63
N VAL A 85 10.12 -20.75 0.09
CA VAL A 85 10.44 -22.19 0.03
C VAL A 85 10.58 -22.80 1.44
N ILE A 86 11.28 -22.09 2.32
CA ILE A 86 11.41 -22.50 3.73
C ILE A 86 10.03 -22.53 4.40
N ASN A 87 9.20 -21.54 4.18
CA ASN A 87 7.84 -21.48 4.73
C ASN A 87 6.97 -22.65 4.22
N PHE A 88 7.10 -23.01 2.95
CA PHE A 88 6.44 -24.20 2.39
C PHE A 88 6.90 -25.48 3.08
N PHE A 89 8.20 -25.62 3.35
CA PHE A 89 8.74 -26.73 4.11
C PHE A 89 8.15 -26.78 5.53
N TYR A 90 8.06 -25.65 6.24
CA TYR A 90 7.41 -25.60 7.56
C TYR A 90 5.93 -26.00 7.48
N ALA A 91 5.21 -25.53 6.49
CA ALA A 91 3.78 -25.83 6.33
C ALA A 91 3.49 -27.31 6.12
N THR A 92 4.44 -28.05 5.54
CA THR A 92 4.34 -29.50 5.30
C THR A 92 5.03 -30.36 6.37
N SER A 93 5.58 -29.74 7.43
CA SER A 93 6.27 -30.42 8.51
C SER A 93 5.55 -30.25 9.85
N GLY A 94 5.60 -31.29 10.69
CA GLY A 94 5.03 -31.31 12.03
C GLY A 94 6.02 -30.92 13.12
N GLY A 95 5.54 -30.90 14.36
CA GLY A 95 6.35 -30.64 15.55
C GLY A 95 6.59 -29.16 15.86
N VAL A 96 7.19 -28.90 17.04
CA VAL A 96 7.42 -27.55 17.62
C VAL A 96 8.86 -27.07 17.48
N LYS A 97 9.76 -27.91 16.93
CA LYS A 97 11.17 -27.55 16.81
C LYS A 97 11.38 -26.45 15.76
N LEU A 98 12.31 -25.53 16.04
CA LEU A 98 12.65 -24.45 15.11
C LEU A 98 13.49 -24.95 13.92
N MET A 99 14.42 -25.93 14.15
CA MET A 99 15.29 -26.40 13.07
C MET A 99 14.52 -27.24 12.04
N PRO A 100 14.53 -26.86 10.74
CA PRO A 100 13.77 -27.56 9.70
C PRO A 100 14.14 -29.04 9.58
N LEU A 101 15.44 -29.38 9.68
CA LEU A 101 15.97 -30.74 9.52
C LEU A 101 15.51 -31.72 10.62
N GLU A 102 15.07 -31.22 11.77
CA GLU A 102 14.61 -32.03 12.90
C GLU A 102 13.09 -32.23 12.91
N ARG A 103 12.39 -31.73 11.89
CA ARG A 103 10.93 -31.79 11.81
C ARG A 103 10.49 -32.98 10.96
N PRO A 104 9.56 -33.81 11.45
CA PRO A 104 8.99 -34.87 10.67
C PRO A 104 8.14 -34.28 9.52
N PHE A 105 8.23 -34.88 8.36
CA PHE A 105 7.34 -34.55 7.23
C PHE A 105 5.94 -35.08 7.49
N THR A 106 4.93 -34.22 7.55
CA THR A 106 3.52 -34.56 7.81
C THR A 106 2.60 -34.27 6.61
N GLY A 107 3.16 -33.75 5.53
CA GLY A 107 2.39 -33.44 4.31
C GLY A 107 1.34 -32.36 4.52
N ALA A 108 0.07 -32.66 4.30
CA ALA A 108 -1.02 -31.67 4.36
C ALA A 108 -1.72 -31.59 5.74
N GLU A 109 -1.20 -32.21 6.79
CA GLU A 109 -1.85 -32.28 8.10
C GLU A 109 -2.13 -30.91 8.71
N ASN A 110 -1.19 -29.96 8.60
CA ASN A 110 -1.39 -28.58 9.09
C ASN A 110 -2.55 -27.90 8.37
N PHE A 111 -2.69 -28.11 7.06
CA PHE A 111 -3.81 -27.57 6.27
C PHE A 111 -5.13 -28.24 6.67
N GLN A 112 -5.12 -29.56 6.84
CA GLN A 112 -6.32 -30.28 7.31
C GLN A 112 -6.76 -29.74 8.67
N THR A 113 -5.83 -29.56 9.61
CA THR A 113 -6.11 -29.00 10.94
C THR A 113 -6.73 -27.60 10.86
N LEU A 114 -6.29 -26.72 9.94
CA LEU A 114 -6.85 -25.40 9.74
C LEU A 114 -8.26 -25.43 9.14
N PHE A 115 -8.47 -26.28 8.13
CA PHE A 115 -9.70 -26.29 7.34
C PHE A 115 -10.74 -27.31 7.80
N GLN A 116 -10.42 -28.17 8.76
CA GLN A 116 -11.36 -29.16 9.29
C GLN A 116 -12.40 -28.53 10.20
N CYS A 117 -13.65 -28.52 9.75
CA CYS A 117 -14.82 -28.05 10.48
C CYS A 117 -15.92 -29.12 10.46
N GLY A 118 -16.64 -29.24 11.56
CA GLY A 118 -17.86 -30.04 11.60
C GLY A 118 -18.99 -29.42 10.79
N ASN A 119 -19.17 -28.10 10.93
CA ASN A 119 -20.10 -27.30 10.13
C ASN A 119 -19.47 -25.94 9.83
N TYR A 120 -19.29 -25.60 8.55
CA TYR A 120 -18.72 -24.32 8.13
C TYR A 120 -19.60 -23.10 8.41
N LEU A 121 -20.90 -23.28 8.71
CA LEU A 121 -21.81 -22.21 9.15
C LEU A 121 -21.70 -21.93 10.64
N ASP A 122 -21.20 -22.89 11.41
CA ASP A 122 -20.95 -22.75 12.84
C ASP A 122 -19.46 -22.92 13.15
N ILE A 123 -18.78 -21.76 13.28
CA ILE A 123 -17.34 -21.67 13.49
C ILE A 123 -16.89 -22.37 14.78
N SER A 124 -17.77 -22.47 15.78
CA SER A 124 -17.45 -23.15 17.06
C SER A 124 -17.17 -24.64 16.90
N THR A 125 -17.62 -25.24 15.79
CA THR A 125 -17.39 -26.66 15.46
C THR A 125 -16.08 -26.91 14.71
N CYS A 126 -15.31 -25.85 14.40
CA CYS A 126 -14.04 -25.98 13.70
C CYS A 126 -12.89 -26.32 14.66
N ASN A 127 -11.95 -27.12 14.22
CA ASN A 127 -10.76 -27.48 15.00
C ASN A 127 -9.96 -26.26 15.47
N ARG A 128 -9.95 -25.19 14.67
CA ARG A 128 -9.30 -23.90 14.94
C ARG A 128 -10.29 -22.77 14.75
N ASP A 129 -11.20 -22.58 15.71
CA ASP A 129 -12.23 -21.53 15.69
C ASP A 129 -11.63 -20.12 15.59
N VAL A 130 -10.50 -19.86 16.27
CA VAL A 130 -9.79 -18.58 16.20
C VAL A 130 -9.31 -18.26 14.79
N PHE A 131 -8.86 -19.24 14.00
CA PHE A 131 -8.47 -19.06 12.60
C PHE A 131 -9.66 -18.57 11.75
N TRP A 132 -10.82 -19.23 11.89
CA TRP A 132 -12.01 -18.85 11.14
C TRP A 132 -12.58 -17.49 11.57
N ARG A 133 -12.53 -17.20 12.88
CA ARG A 133 -12.87 -15.85 13.40
C ARG A 133 -11.93 -14.80 12.82
N ALA A 134 -10.64 -15.07 12.77
CA ALA A 134 -9.64 -14.17 12.19
C ALA A 134 -9.92 -13.90 10.69
N ILE A 135 -10.30 -14.93 9.92
CA ILE A 135 -10.70 -14.77 8.51
C ILE A 135 -11.93 -13.86 8.42
N LEU A 136 -12.99 -14.13 9.17
CA LEU A 136 -14.21 -13.33 9.13
C LEU A 136 -14.01 -11.89 9.58
N ASN A 137 -13.22 -11.68 10.65
CA ASN A 137 -12.86 -10.35 11.11
C ASN A 137 -12.06 -9.59 10.04
N THR A 138 -11.09 -10.27 9.38
CA THR A 138 -10.32 -9.68 8.29
C THR A 138 -11.21 -9.29 7.11
N LEU A 139 -12.16 -10.15 6.72
CA LEU A 139 -13.09 -9.84 5.63
C LEU A 139 -14.02 -8.68 5.98
N LYS A 140 -14.65 -8.70 7.17
CA LYS A 140 -15.50 -7.60 7.65
C LYS A 140 -14.72 -6.28 7.70
N PHE A 141 -13.54 -6.31 8.31
CA PHE A 141 -12.66 -5.15 8.38
C PHE A 141 -12.30 -4.64 6.98
N SER A 142 -11.85 -5.52 6.09
CA SER A 142 -11.41 -5.12 4.74
C SER A 142 -12.54 -4.47 3.95
N VAL A 143 -13.75 -5.03 3.98
CA VAL A 143 -14.91 -4.44 3.27
C VAL A 143 -15.25 -3.07 3.82
N LEU A 144 -15.38 -2.94 5.16
CA LEU A 144 -15.73 -1.67 5.79
C LEU A 144 -14.63 -0.62 5.61
N GLN A 145 -13.38 -0.99 5.89
CA GLN A 145 -12.23 -0.10 5.82
C GLN A 145 -12.00 0.39 4.38
N VAL A 146 -12.01 -0.50 3.37
CA VAL A 146 -11.80 -0.11 1.97
C VAL A 146 -12.91 0.81 1.48
N THR A 147 -14.18 0.48 1.80
CA THR A 147 -15.33 1.30 1.41
C THR A 147 -15.26 2.70 2.03
N LEU A 148 -15.05 2.78 3.34
CA LEU A 148 -14.95 4.06 4.04
C LEU A 148 -13.71 4.84 3.60
N MET A 149 -12.56 4.18 3.45
CA MET A 149 -11.33 4.78 2.94
C MET A 149 -11.55 5.43 1.58
N LEU A 150 -12.20 4.71 0.65
CA LEU A 150 -12.50 5.23 -0.68
C LEU A 150 -13.40 6.47 -0.61
N VAL A 151 -14.48 6.40 0.16
CA VAL A 151 -15.42 7.52 0.33
C VAL A 151 -14.69 8.75 0.89
N PHE A 152 -13.99 8.61 2.01
CA PHE A 152 -13.30 9.73 2.65
C PHE A 152 -12.16 10.28 1.76
N SER A 153 -11.40 9.43 1.09
CA SER A 153 -10.33 9.86 0.19
C SER A 153 -10.86 10.62 -1.03
N VAL A 154 -11.98 10.16 -1.63
CA VAL A 154 -12.63 10.86 -2.73
C VAL A 154 -13.16 12.22 -2.27
N LEU A 155 -13.89 12.28 -1.14
CA LEU A 155 -14.41 13.53 -0.61
C LEU A 155 -13.28 14.53 -0.32
N THR A 156 -12.23 14.08 0.34
CA THR A 156 -11.06 14.93 0.65
C THR A 156 -10.35 15.39 -0.62
N ALA A 157 -10.16 14.50 -1.61
CA ALA A 157 -9.55 14.86 -2.89
C ALA A 157 -10.38 15.91 -3.66
N LEU A 158 -11.72 15.77 -3.68
CA LEU A 158 -12.63 16.73 -4.31
C LEU A 158 -12.56 18.10 -3.63
N VAL A 159 -12.51 18.15 -2.29
CA VAL A 159 -12.36 19.41 -1.53
C VAL A 159 -11.00 20.04 -1.80
N LEU A 160 -9.91 19.27 -1.71
CA LEU A 160 -8.54 19.75 -1.94
C LEU A 160 -8.25 20.09 -3.42
N ASN A 161 -9.08 19.62 -4.36
CA ASN A 161 -8.96 20.03 -5.76
C ASN A 161 -9.50 21.42 -6.02
N ARG A 162 -10.42 21.93 -5.19
CA ARG A 162 -10.95 23.29 -5.31
C ARG A 162 -9.90 24.34 -4.95
N LYS A 163 -10.12 25.59 -5.41
CA LYS A 163 -9.29 26.74 -5.02
C LYS A 163 -9.71 27.19 -3.61
N ILE A 164 -9.17 26.54 -2.57
CA ILE A 164 -9.41 26.89 -1.16
C ILE A 164 -8.21 27.67 -0.61
N MET A 165 -8.48 28.61 0.33
CA MET A 165 -7.43 29.33 1.05
C MET A 165 -6.61 28.36 1.91
N GLY A 166 -5.28 28.47 1.87
CA GLY A 166 -4.40 27.58 2.62
C GLY A 166 -4.34 26.12 2.10
N ARG A 167 -4.61 25.89 0.80
CA ARG A 167 -4.62 24.54 0.19
C ARG A 167 -3.36 23.72 0.49
N GLY A 168 -2.18 24.36 0.50
CA GLY A 168 -0.92 23.69 0.84
C GLY A 168 -0.88 23.20 2.28
N PHE A 169 -1.35 24.01 3.21
CA PHE A 169 -1.47 23.64 4.63
C PHE A 169 -2.41 22.43 4.83
N TRP A 170 -3.61 22.48 4.27
CA TRP A 170 -4.58 21.38 4.38
C TRP A 170 -4.07 20.08 3.76
N ARG A 171 -3.37 20.15 2.62
CA ARG A 171 -2.69 18.97 2.05
C ARG A 171 -1.67 18.39 3.03
N GLY A 172 -0.88 19.26 3.69
CA GLY A 172 0.05 18.82 4.72
C GLY A 172 -0.63 18.14 5.89
N VAL A 173 -1.71 18.72 6.42
CA VAL A 173 -2.46 18.18 7.57
C VAL A 173 -3.02 16.77 7.25
N PHE A 174 -3.65 16.57 6.09
CA PHE A 174 -4.20 15.26 5.71
C PHE A 174 -3.12 14.23 5.35
N PHE A 175 -1.95 14.69 4.89
CA PHE A 175 -0.85 13.78 4.54
C PHE A 175 0.06 13.45 5.73
N TYR A 176 0.12 14.32 6.75
CA TYR A 176 1.03 14.15 7.88
C TYR A 176 0.92 12.79 8.59
N PRO A 177 -0.29 12.24 8.86
CA PRO A 177 -0.41 10.95 9.53
C PRO A 177 0.30 9.80 8.80
N VAL A 178 0.34 9.86 7.47
CA VAL A 178 1.00 8.83 6.62
C VAL A 178 2.51 8.75 6.85
N LEU A 179 3.13 9.84 7.31
CA LEU A 179 4.57 9.90 7.59
C LEU A 179 4.94 9.28 8.94
N LEU A 180 3.95 9.05 9.80
CA LEU A 180 4.17 8.43 11.09
C LEU A 180 4.24 6.90 10.94
N SER A 181 5.09 6.27 11.77
CA SER A 181 5.09 4.81 11.87
C SER A 181 3.73 4.31 12.36
N PRO A 182 3.18 3.22 11.79
CA PRO A 182 1.93 2.62 12.23
C PRO A 182 1.89 2.31 13.74
N VAL A 183 3.02 1.88 14.30
CA VAL A 183 3.19 1.63 15.74
C VAL A 183 3.00 2.91 16.55
N VAL A 184 3.60 4.03 16.12
CA VAL A 184 3.47 5.33 16.79
C VAL A 184 2.03 5.83 16.73
N VAL A 185 1.38 5.71 15.57
CA VAL A 185 -0.04 6.04 15.41
C VAL A 185 -0.89 5.25 16.41
N ALA A 186 -0.68 3.94 16.47
CA ALA A 186 -1.43 3.08 17.38
C ALA A 186 -1.20 3.43 18.86
N LEU A 187 0.04 3.77 19.26
CA LEU A 187 0.36 4.20 20.63
C LEU A 187 -0.33 5.51 21.00
N ILE A 188 -0.33 6.51 20.08
CA ILE A 188 -1.01 7.78 20.28
C ILE A 188 -2.51 7.53 20.51
N TRP A 189 -3.16 6.78 19.60
CA TRP A 189 -4.58 6.48 19.72
C TRP A 189 -4.92 5.60 20.92
N LYS A 190 -4.04 4.64 21.28
CA LYS A 190 -4.18 3.84 22.50
C LYS A 190 -4.22 4.73 23.74
N TRP A 191 -3.30 5.70 23.85
CA TRP A 191 -3.28 6.65 24.96
C TRP A 191 -4.53 7.53 24.99
N VAL A 192 -5.02 8.00 23.83
CA VAL A 192 -6.25 8.81 23.71
C VAL A 192 -7.49 8.02 24.15
N LEU A 193 -7.54 6.70 23.86
CA LEU A 193 -8.67 5.81 24.05
C LEU A 193 -8.65 5.05 25.38
N GLN A 194 -7.61 5.19 26.20
CA GLN A 194 -7.58 4.56 27.53
C GLN A 194 -8.72 5.07 28.44
N ASN A 195 -9.08 4.28 29.47
CA ASN A 195 -10.13 4.67 30.42
C ASN A 195 -9.86 6.02 31.10
N GLN A 196 -8.59 6.35 31.38
CA GLN A 196 -8.17 7.65 31.87
C GLN A 196 -7.59 8.55 30.76
N GLY A 197 -7.88 8.23 29.50
CA GLY A 197 -7.40 8.96 28.32
C GLY A 197 -8.17 10.24 28.06
N VAL A 198 -7.69 10.98 27.04
CA VAL A 198 -8.20 12.32 26.70
C VAL A 198 -9.69 12.30 26.35
N LEU A 199 -10.19 11.27 25.66
CA LEU A 199 -11.61 11.18 25.30
C LEU A 199 -12.50 11.02 26.52
N ASN A 200 -12.15 10.15 27.44
CA ASN A 200 -12.92 9.96 28.67
C ASN A 200 -12.80 11.14 29.63
N ALA A 201 -11.62 11.80 29.68
CA ALA A 201 -11.50 13.07 30.41
C ALA A 201 -12.43 14.16 29.86
N GLY A 202 -12.56 14.24 28.52
CA GLY A 202 -13.53 15.13 27.87
C GLY A 202 -14.99 14.77 28.24
N LEU A 203 -15.35 13.49 28.20
CA LEU A 203 -16.69 13.04 28.59
C LEU A 203 -17.01 13.34 30.07
N ALA A 204 -16.05 13.12 30.94
CA ALA A 204 -16.17 13.42 32.38
C ALA A 204 -16.42 14.91 32.64
N ALA A 205 -15.82 15.81 31.86
CA ALA A 205 -16.07 17.26 31.96
C ALA A 205 -17.53 17.64 31.66
N TYR A 206 -18.28 16.79 30.92
CA TYR A 206 -19.73 16.95 30.67
C TYR A 206 -20.58 16.05 31.58
N GLY A 207 -20.00 15.43 32.63
CA GLY A 207 -20.72 14.58 33.57
C GLY A 207 -21.12 13.20 33.00
N MET A 208 -20.53 12.80 31.86
CA MET A 208 -20.82 11.49 31.25
C MET A 208 -19.93 10.42 31.85
N GLN A 209 -20.44 9.19 31.90
CA GLN A 209 -19.69 8.02 32.36
C GLN A 209 -18.55 7.69 31.38
N PRO A 210 -17.40 7.18 31.86
CA PRO A 210 -16.33 6.75 30.98
C PRO A 210 -16.79 5.56 30.12
N VAL A 211 -16.34 5.57 28.86
CA VAL A 211 -16.66 4.52 27.88
C VAL A 211 -15.44 3.61 27.72
N GLU A 212 -15.68 2.32 27.66
CA GLU A 212 -14.65 1.31 27.48
C GLU A 212 -14.32 1.11 25.98
N TRP A 213 -13.59 2.08 25.40
CA TRP A 213 -13.31 2.16 23.98
C TRP A 213 -12.53 0.96 23.40
N LEU A 214 -11.62 0.35 24.19
CA LEU A 214 -10.74 -0.73 23.73
C LEU A 214 -11.08 -2.09 24.36
N THR A 215 -11.94 -2.11 25.37
CA THR A 215 -12.34 -3.33 26.08
C THR A 215 -13.72 -3.83 25.69
N ASP A 216 -14.53 -3.01 25.03
CA ASP A 216 -15.75 -3.43 24.32
C ASP A 216 -15.42 -3.86 22.89
N ALA A 217 -15.99 -5.00 22.44
CA ALA A 217 -15.70 -5.60 21.15
C ALA A 217 -16.10 -4.72 19.96
N GLY A 218 -17.27 -4.04 20.08
CA GLY A 218 -17.78 -3.18 19.02
C GLY A 218 -16.95 -1.91 18.88
N TRP A 219 -16.67 -1.26 20.02
CA TRP A 219 -15.84 -0.06 20.03
C TRP A 219 -14.41 -0.33 19.61
N ALA A 220 -13.79 -1.41 20.08
CA ALA A 220 -12.44 -1.79 19.68
C ALA A 220 -12.33 -2.02 18.16
N PHE A 221 -13.31 -2.68 17.55
CA PHE A 221 -13.37 -2.88 16.11
C PHE A 221 -13.59 -1.57 15.34
N PHE A 222 -14.49 -0.70 15.82
CA PHE A 222 -14.72 0.62 15.23
C PHE A 222 -13.45 1.48 15.25
N TRP A 223 -12.79 1.58 16.41
CA TRP A 223 -11.57 2.39 16.53
C TRP A 223 -10.41 1.83 15.70
N THR A 224 -10.32 0.54 15.54
CA THR A 224 -9.34 -0.09 14.65
C THR A 224 -9.55 0.37 13.20
N ILE A 225 -10.80 0.42 12.71
CA ILE A 225 -11.13 0.94 11.38
C ILE A 225 -10.79 2.43 11.29
N PHE A 226 -11.23 3.21 12.26
CA PHE A 226 -11.03 4.67 12.28
C PHE A 226 -9.54 5.04 12.26
N VAL A 227 -8.73 4.42 13.13
CA VAL A 227 -7.28 4.67 13.22
C VAL A 227 -6.58 4.31 11.92
N SER A 228 -6.94 3.17 11.32
CA SER A 228 -6.39 2.75 10.03
C SER A 228 -6.75 3.72 8.90
N ILE A 229 -7.99 4.22 8.84
CA ILE A 229 -8.42 5.22 7.85
C ILE A 229 -7.66 6.53 8.07
N TRP A 230 -7.64 7.03 9.30
CA TRP A 230 -6.97 8.29 9.64
C TRP A 230 -5.48 8.26 9.29
N ALA A 231 -4.80 7.15 9.58
CA ALA A 231 -3.38 7.00 9.29
C ALA A 231 -3.06 6.99 7.79
N HIS A 232 -3.92 6.41 6.94
CA HIS A 232 -3.56 6.12 5.55
C HIS A 232 -4.36 6.91 4.51
N MET A 233 -5.45 7.59 4.89
CA MET A 233 -6.34 8.32 3.99
C MET A 233 -5.59 9.34 3.12
N GLY A 234 -4.59 10.02 3.68
CA GLY A 234 -3.79 11.02 2.98
C GLY A 234 -3.10 10.48 1.73
N PHE A 235 -2.53 9.28 1.80
CA PHE A 235 -1.87 8.63 0.67
C PHE A 235 -2.83 8.39 -0.50
N TYR A 236 -3.99 7.81 -0.23
CA TYR A 236 -5.01 7.54 -1.24
C TYR A 236 -5.61 8.83 -1.79
N THR A 237 -5.79 9.85 -0.93
CA THR A 237 -6.24 11.19 -1.35
C THR A 237 -5.27 11.81 -2.36
N LEU A 238 -3.95 11.66 -2.19
CA LEU A 238 -2.98 12.19 -3.15
C LEU A 238 -3.06 11.50 -4.51
N ILE A 239 -3.23 10.18 -4.55
CA ILE A 239 -3.42 9.42 -5.81
C ILE A 239 -4.66 9.93 -6.55
N LEU A 240 -5.77 10.08 -5.83
CA LEU A 240 -7.02 10.59 -6.41
C LEU A 240 -6.91 12.05 -6.83
N LEU A 241 -6.22 12.87 -6.05
CA LEU A 241 -6.00 14.28 -6.37
C LEU A 241 -5.15 14.45 -7.64
N ALA A 242 -4.12 13.61 -7.81
CA ALA A 242 -3.34 13.57 -9.06
C ALA A 242 -4.22 13.18 -10.26
N GLY A 243 -5.08 12.16 -10.08
CA GLY A 243 -6.06 11.76 -11.10
C GLY A 243 -7.05 12.87 -11.45
N LEU A 244 -7.57 13.61 -10.45
CA LEU A 244 -8.47 14.75 -10.67
C LEU A 244 -7.79 15.88 -11.44
N GLN A 245 -6.50 16.12 -11.18
CA GLN A 245 -5.73 17.17 -11.87
C GLN A 245 -5.35 16.80 -13.31
N ALA A 246 -5.37 15.52 -13.65
CA ALA A 246 -5.14 15.04 -15.01
C ALA A 246 -6.38 15.16 -15.92
N ILE A 247 -7.55 15.44 -15.38
CA ILE A 247 -8.78 15.64 -16.18
C ILE A 247 -8.69 16.98 -16.90
N PRO A 248 -8.83 17.03 -18.26
CA PRO A 248 -8.79 18.27 -19.02
C PRO A 248 -9.88 19.24 -18.60
N ARG A 249 -9.56 20.53 -18.55
CA ARG A 249 -10.53 21.58 -18.16
C ARG A 249 -11.68 21.72 -19.15
N ASP A 250 -11.41 21.50 -20.41
CA ASP A 250 -12.40 21.59 -21.49
C ASP A 250 -13.64 20.69 -21.21
N MET A 251 -13.44 19.55 -20.51
CA MET A 251 -14.55 18.66 -20.10
C MET A 251 -15.50 19.34 -19.11
N TYR A 252 -14.96 20.17 -18.22
CA TYR A 252 -15.76 20.92 -17.24
C TYR A 252 -16.40 22.14 -17.87
N GLU A 253 -15.70 22.83 -18.77
CA GLU A 253 -16.23 23.97 -19.52
C GLU A 253 -17.38 23.56 -20.44
N ALA A 254 -17.28 22.41 -21.14
CA ALA A 254 -18.37 21.84 -21.91
C ALA A 254 -19.59 21.51 -21.03
N ALA A 255 -19.36 20.97 -19.83
CA ALA A 255 -20.44 20.67 -18.87
C ALA A 255 -21.14 21.94 -18.39
N GLU A 256 -20.41 23.04 -18.19
CA GLU A 256 -20.97 24.35 -17.81
C GLU A 256 -21.82 24.93 -18.96
N MET A 257 -21.37 24.80 -20.20
CA MET A 257 -22.16 25.20 -21.39
C MET A 257 -23.47 24.45 -21.49
N ASP A 258 -23.45 23.13 -21.15
CA ASP A 258 -24.64 22.27 -21.09
C ASP A 258 -25.50 22.49 -19.83
N ARG A 259 -25.17 23.50 -18.99
CA ARG A 259 -25.80 23.78 -17.69
C ARG A 259 -25.90 22.55 -16.78
N ALA A 260 -24.89 21.67 -16.82
CA ALA A 260 -24.85 20.50 -15.96
C ALA A 260 -24.62 20.92 -14.50
N GLY A 261 -25.54 20.54 -13.61
CA GLY A 261 -25.39 20.79 -12.18
C GLY A 261 -24.20 20.02 -11.55
N PRO A 262 -23.71 20.43 -10.38
CA PRO A 262 -22.47 19.87 -9.77
C PRO A 262 -22.56 18.34 -9.52
N TRP A 263 -23.73 17.82 -9.14
CA TRP A 263 -23.95 16.40 -8.97
C TRP A 263 -23.87 15.63 -10.29
N ARG A 264 -24.42 16.19 -11.38
CA ARG A 264 -24.36 15.56 -12.70
C ARG A 264 -22.92 15.56 -13.25
N THR A 265 -22.19 16.66 -13.05
CA THR A 265 -20.76 16.77 -13.40
C THR A 265 -19.94 15.75 -12.62
N LEU A 266 -20.16 15.61 -11.30
CA LEU A 266 -19.47 14.63 -10.47
C LEU A 266 -19.71 13.21 -10.96
N THR A 267 -20.97 12.81 -11.14
CA THR A 267 -21.33 11.41 -11.43
C THR A 267 -21.11 10.99 -12.88
N ARG A 268 -21.25 11.93 -13.86
CA ARG A 268 -21.15 11.60 -15.27
C ARG A 268 -19.82 11.97 -15.93
N ILE A 269 -19.03 12.85 -15.30
CA ILE A 269 -17.75 13.31 -15.85
C ILE A 269 -16.62 12.95 -14.89
N THR A 270 -16.62 13.49 -13.68
CA THR A 270 -15.49 13.37 -12.77
C THR A 270 -15.25 11.92 -12.33
N LEU A 271 -16.24 11.23 -11.78
CA LEU A 271 -16.08 9.86 -11.31
C LEU A 271 -15.73 8.86 -12.44
N PRO A 272 -16.38 8.89 -13.62
CA PRO A 272 -15.98 8.01 -14.71
C PRO A 272 -14.57 8.26 -15.24
N LEU A 273 -14.12 9.52 -15.30
CA LEU A 273 -12.75 9.85 -15.71
C LEU A 273 -11.71 9.51 -14.62
N LEU A 274 -12.10 9.56 -13.34
CA LEU A 274 -11.28 9.18 -12.21
C LEU A 274 -11.19 7.66 -11.99
N MET A 275 -12.05 6.87 -12.66
CA MET A 275 -12.17 5.41 -12.46
C MET A 275 -10.83 4.66 -12.47
N PRO A 276 -9.87 4.93 -13.38
CA PRO A 276 -8.57 4.25 -13.34
C PRO A 276 -7.84 4.45 -12.01
N ASN A 277 -7.83 5.66 -11.47
CA ASN A 277 -7.22 5.97 -10.19
C ASN A 277 -8.00 5.35 -9.01
N LEU A 278 -9.33 5.33 -9.09
CA LEU A 278 -10.18 4.65 -8.09
C LEU A 278 -9.88 3.16 -8.01
N ILE A 279 -9.72 2.49 -9.14
CA ILE A 279 -9.37 1.06 -9.18
C ILE A 279 -8.01 0.83 -8.51
N VAL A 280 -7.01 1.65 -8.82
CA VAL A 280 -5.68 1.56 -8.18
C VAL A 280 -5.80 1.72 -6.66
N VAL A 281 -6.56 2.71 -6.20
CA VAL A 281 -6.79 2.94 -4.76
C VAL A 281 -7.48 1.74 -4.12
N VAL A 282 -8.53 1.19 -4.74
CA VAL A 282 -9.24 0.01 -4.21
C VAL A 282 -8.31 -1.20 -4.11
N VAL A 283 -7.49 -1.45 -5.15
CA VAL A 283 -6.54 -2.58 -5.15
C VAL A 283 -5.53 -2.45 -4.02
N LEU A 284 -4.88 -1.29 -3.91
CA LEU A 284 -3.88 -1.04 -2.88
C LEU A 284 -4.48 -1.07 -1.46
N ALA A 285 -5.66 -0.46 -1.27
CA ALA A 285 -6.35 -0.45 0.01
C ALA A 285 -6.81 -1.85 0.43
N ALA A 286 -7.30 -2.69 -0.51
CA ALA A 286 -7.72 -4.04 -0.23
C ALA A 286 -6.56 -4.94 0.19
N ILE A 287 -5.42 -4.88 -0.51
CA ILE A 287 -4.22 -5.62 -0.14
C ILE A 287 -3.76 -5.24 1.26
N ARG A 288 -3.69 -3.92 1.55
CA ARG A 288 -3.27 -3.43 2.86
C ARG A 288 -4.25 -3.81 3.98
N ALA A 289 -5.55 -3.73 3.72
CA ALA A 289 -6.57 -4.09 4.71
C ALA A 289 -6.52 -5.57 5.12
N ILE A 290 -6.26 -6.47 4.17
CA ILE A 290 -6.12 -7.90 4.44
C ILE A 290 -4.82 -8.20 5.23
N GLN A 291 -3.77 -7.41 5.00
CA GLN A 291 -2.46 -7.56 5.64
C GLN A 291 -2.28 -6.70 6.89
N ILE A 292 -3.36 -6.11 7.42
CA ILE A 292 -3.25 -5.27 8.62
C ILE A 292 -2.69 -6.04 9.80
N PHE A 293 -1.70 -5.47 10.46
CA PHE A 293 -1.07 -6.07 11.63
C PHE A 293 -0.58 -5.03 12.64
N ASP A 294 0.34 -4.14 12.25
CA ASP A 294 1.09 -3.27 13.17
C ASP A 294 0.20 -2.43 14.07
N GLU A 295 -0.79 -1.74 13.48
CA GLU A 295 -1.69 -0.86 14.22
C GLU A 295 -2.57 -1.64 15.19
N VAL A 296 -3.06 -2.80 14.76
CA VAL A 296 -3.97 -3.63 15.57
C VAL A 296 -3.22 -4.30 16.71
N PHE A 297 -2.04 -4.83 16.43
CA PHE A 297 -1.23 -5.48 17.43
C PHE A 297 -0.90 -4.55 18.61
N VAL A 298 -0.60 -3.28 18.33
CA VAL A 298 -0.26 -2.29 19.35
C VAL A 298 -1.52 -1.72 20.01
N LEU A 299 -2.58 -1.46 19.23
CA LEU A 299 -3.80 -0.79 19.72
C LEU A 299 -4.59 -1.71 20.66
N THR A 300 -4.93 -2.92 20.21
CA THR A 300 -5.84 -3.84 20.89
C THR A 300 -5.19 -5.18 21.26
N GLY A 301 -4.08 -5.57 20.61
CA GLY A 301 -3.48 -6.89 20.77
C GLY A 301 -4.35 -8.05 20.26
N GLY A 302 -5.43 -7.74 19.48
CA GLY A 302 -6.43 -8.71 19.02
C GLY A 302 -7.69 -8.80 19.89
N GLY A 303 -7.66 -8.13 21.06
CA GLY A 303 -8.77 -8.13 22.01
C GLY A 303 -9.89 -7.14 21.69
N PRO A 304 -10.96 -7.15 22.52
CA PRO A 304 -11.23 -8.12 23.59
C PRO A 304 -11.58 -9.52 23.06
N GLY A 305 -11.14 -10.55 23.76
CA GLY A 305 -11.25 -11.93 23.27
C GLY A 305 -10.51 -12.12 21.94
N SER A 306 -11.25 -12.38 20.85
CA SER A 306 -10.74 -12.45 19.48
C SER A 306 -11.39 -11.44 18.54
N ALA A 307 -12.02 -10.37 19.07
CA ALA A 307 -12.85 -9.45 18.29
C ALA A 307 -12.06 -8.68 17.22
N THR A 308 -10.80 -8.34 17.50
CA THR A 308 -9.90 -7.67 16.57
C THR A 308 -8.70 -8.55 16.17
N THR A 309 -8.79 -9.87 16.38
CA THR A 309 -7.80 -10.79 15.84
C THR A 309 -8.02 -10.94 14.34
N PHE A 310 -7.05 -10.48 13.55
CA PHE A 310 -7.02 -10.63 12.10
C PHE A 310 -6.08 -11.75 11.68
N ILE A 311 -6.14 -12.16 10.40
CA ILE A 311 -5.42 -13.33 9.90
C ILE A 311 -3.90 -13.23 10.10
N VAL A 312 -3.28 -12.06 9.86
CA VAL A 312 -1.84 -11.86 10.04
C VAL A 312 -1.47 -11.94 11.52
N GLN A 313 -2.32 -11.41 12.41
CA GLN A 313 -2.13 -11.49 13.85
C GLN A 313 -2.27 -12.93 14.36
N PHE A 314 -3.23 -13.70 13.85
CA PHE A 314 -3.36 -15.13 14.13
C PHE A 314 -2.07 -15.88 13.75
N ILE A 315 -1.52 -15.63 12.55
CA ILE A 315 -0.26 -16.23 12.09
C ILE A 315 0.88 -15.91 13.05
N TYR A 316 1.00 -14.64 13.45
CA TYR A 316 2.03 -14.20 14.39
C TYR A 316 1.86 -14.83 15.79
N GLN A 317 0.65 -14.83 16.31
CA GLN A 317 0.36 -15.41 17.64
C GLN A 317 0.68 -16.91 17.66
N THR A 318 0.17 -17.65 16.68
CA THR A 318 0.36 -19.11 16.57
C THR A 318 1.83 -19.50 16.37
N GLY A 319 2.58 -18.70 15.59
CA GLY A 319 3.98 -19.00 15.28
C GLY A 319 4.98 -18.50 16.32
N PHE A 320 4.72 -17.35 16.95
CA PHE A 320 5.77 -16.63 17.69
C PHE A 320 5.38 -16.13 19.08
N ALA A 321 4.10 -15.91 19.37
CA ALA A 321 3.70 -15.28 20.64
C ALA A 321 3.14 -16.27 21.67
N GLU A 322 2.59 -17.42 21.26
CA GLU A 322 2.09 -18.45 22.16
C GLU A 322 3.25 -19.25 22.78
N GLN A 323 3.02 -19.82 23.98
CA GLN A 323 4.04 -20.65 24.66
C GLN A 323 4.46 -21.89 23.86
N ILE A 324 3.53 -22.46 23.11
CA ILE A 324 3.78 -23.57 22.18
C ILE A 324 3.79 -23.01 20.76
N HIS A 325 4.96 -22.83 20.21
CA HIS A 325 5.14 -22.32 18.87
C HIS A 325 4.75 -23.37 17.80
N LEU A 326 3.60 -23.21 17.20
CA LEU A 326 3.10 -24.09 16.12
C LEU A 326 3.56 -23.55 14.75
N TYR A 327 4.86 -23.55 14.50
CA TYR A 327 5.44 -23.02 13.25
C TYR A 327 4.80 -23.58 11.98
N GLY A 328 4.52 -24.91 11.96
CA GLY A 328 3.89 -25.56 10.80
C GLY A 328 2.49 -25.05 10.52
N LEU A 329 1.69 -24.84 11.57
CA LEU A 329 0.33 -24.33 11.46
C LEU A 329 0.33 -22.86 11.02
N ALA A 330 1.20 -22.03 11.60
CA ALA A 330 1.36 -20.62 11.21
C ALA A 330 1.84 -20.50 9.76
N ALA A 331 2.78 -21.36 9.33
CA ALA A 331 3.27 -21.43 7.96
C ALA A 331 2.15 -21.85 6.98
N ALA A 332 1.33 -22.83 7.33
CA ALA A 332 0.19 -23.25 6.51
C ALA A 332 -0.84 -22.13 6.37
N ALA A 333 -1.15 -21.41 7.46
CA ALA A 333 -2.05 -20.26 7.43
C ALA A 333 -1.49 -19.11 6.58
N SER A 334 -0.18 -18.85 6.63
CA SER A 334 0.46 -17.80 5.82
C SER A 334 0.47 -18.15 4.33
N LEU A 335 0.68 -19.41 3.96
CA LEU A 335 0.55 -19.87 2.56
C LEU A 335 -0.88 -19.80 2.05
N ALA A 336 -1.87 -20.14 2.88
CA ALA A 336 -3.28 -19.98 2.54
C ALA A 336 -3.63 -18.50 2.29
N LEU A 337 -3.14 -17.60 3.14
CA LEU A 337 -3.29 -16.15 2.94
C LEU A 337 -2.60 -15.68 1.65
N ALA A 338 -1.36 -16.13 1.40
CA ALA A 338 -0.63 -15.78 0.18
C ALA A 338 -1.37 -16.25 -1.08
N ALA A 339 -1.88 -17.49 -1.10
CA ALA A 339 -2.69 -18.02 -2.19
C ALA A 339 -3.97 -17.18 -2.40
N PHE A 340 -4.66 -16.81 -1.32
CA PHE A 340 -5.83 -15.94 -1.38
C PHE A 340 -5.51 -14.58 -1.99
N LEU A 341 -4.41 -13.94 -1.57
CA LEU A 341 -3.97 -12.64 -2.10
C LEU A 341 -3.59 -12.72 -3.59
N VAL A 342 -2.96 -13.81 -4.03
CA VAL A 342 -2.66 -14.03 -5.45
C VAL A 342 -3.95 -14.14 -6.25
N VAL A 343 -4.91 -14.94 -5.81
CA VAL A 343 -6.23 -15.08 -6.47
C VAL A 343 -6.96 -13.75 -6.52
N LEU A 344 -6.99 -13.01 -5.41
CA LEU A 344 -7.60 -11.68 -5.33
C LEU A 344 -6.96 -10.71 -6.33
N THR A 345 -5.62 -10.65 -6.36
CA THR A 345 -4.88 -9.77 -7.26
C THR A 345 -5.13 -10.12 -8.73
N LEU A 346 -5.13 -11.41 -9.07
CA LEU A 346 -5.45 -11.86 -10.42
C LEU A 346 -6.89 -11.51 -10.82
N ALA A 347 -7.85 -11.67 -9.90
CA ALA A 347 -9.24 -11.26 -10.13
C ALA A 347 -9.35 -9.74 -10.37
N GLN A 348 -8.71 -8.94 -9.53
CA GLN A 348 -8.66 -7.48 -9.67
C GLN A 348 -8.05 -7.06 -11.02
N LEU A 349 -6.92 -7.66 -11.42
CA LEU A 349 -6.27 -7.38 -12.71
C LEU A 349 -7.16 -7.74 -13.91
N ARG A 350 -7.91 -8.85 -13.85
CA ARG A 350 -8.87 -9.23 -14.89
C ARG A 350 -10.01 -8.23 -15.01
N LEU A 351 -10.58 -7.81 -13.88
CA LEU A 351 -11.65 -6.81 -13.83
C LEU A 351 -11.19 -5.47 -14.40
N THR A 352 -9.97 -5.04 -14.07
CA THR A 352 -9.38 -3.79 -14.59
C THR A 352 -9.23 -3.85 -16.10
N ARG A 353 -8.67 -4.93 -16.65
CA ARG A 353 -8.50 -5.10 -18.11
C ARG A 353 -9.85 -5.13 -18.85
N ALA A 354 -10.85 -5.79 -18.28
CA ALA A 354 -12.18 -5.84 -18.86
C ALA A 354 -12.83 -4.43 -18.94
N SER A 355 -12.63 -3.60 -17.90
CA SER A 355 -13.15 -2.22 -17.89
C SER A 355 -12.45 -1.31 -18.91
N GLU A 356 -11.15 -1.50 -19.17
CA GLU A 356 -10.40 -0.76 -20.19
C GLU A 356 -10.81 -1.15 -21.62
N GLN A 357 -11.06 -2.43 -21.87
CA GLN A 357 -11.51 -2.91 -23.19
C GLN A 357 -12.91 -2.45 -23.52
N GLY A 358 -13.84 -2.46 -22.57
CA GLY A 358 -15.20 -1.93 -22.75
C GLY A 358 -15.25 -0.42 -23.05
N ARG A 359 -14.18 0.33 -22.68
CA ARG A 359 -14.03 1.76 -22.96
C ARG A 359 -13.45 2.05 -24.36
N LYS A 360 -12.60 1.14 -24.88
CA LYS A 360 -12.04 1.27 -26.24
C LYS A 360 -13.03 0.88 -27.34
N GLY A 361 -14.11 0.20 -27.01
CA GLY A 361 -15.16 -0.23 -27.93
C GLY A 361 -16.39 0.69 -27.99
N ARG A 362 -16.39 1.80 -27.24
CA ARG A 362 -17.38 2.88 -27.32
C ARG A 362 -16.73 4.16 -27.79
#